data_ad4656687f55e24ee6d48da058f6e890
#
_entry.id   ad4656687f55e24ee6d48da058f6e890
#
_cell.length_a   1.000
_cell.length_b   1.000
_cell.length_c   1.000
_cell.angle_alpha   90.00
_cell.angle_beta   90.00
_cell.angle_gamma   90.00
#
_symmetry.space_group_name_H-M   'P 1'
#
loop_
_entity.id
_entity.type
_entity.pdbx_description
1 polymer ?
#
loop_
_entity_poly.entity_id
_entity_poly.type
_entity_poly.pdbx_seq_one_letter_code
_entity_poly.pdbx_strand_id
1 'polypeptide(L)'
;GALRRYLEVQKALPRKPLIAMVPVSLHGETDAGGNQVSLLLANLATNLRDPLKRLQRIVQSTTQAKERLKAMPRLQKMAHGITSVSPMGAGMVMGTSKQRPPFNVVISNVPGPRHTLYLNGARLDEVYPVSIATHYLALNITISGYGDNLGFGYIACRRSVPALQRMLDYTDESILELERALADKLTPATPAPVKRATRKRVTASRARP
;
A
#
# COMPACT_ATOMS: atom_id res chain seq x y z
N GLY A 1 2.86 -0.95 6.82
CA GLY A 1 3.89 -1.26 7.82
C GLY A 1 4.62 0.00 8.21
N ALA A 2 5.48 0.51 7.34
CA ALA A 2 6.39 1.63 7.60
C ALA A 2 5.73 2.86 8.27
N LEU A 3 4.63 3.37 7.71
CA LEU A 3 3.89 4.49 8.31
C LEU A 3 3.40 4.20 9.73
N ARG A 4 2.91 2.98 9.98
CA ARG A 4 2.52 2.56 11.32
C ARG A 4 3.73 2.59 12.26
N ARG A 5 4.84 1.97 11.87
CA ARG A 5 6.08 1.92 12.66
C ARG A 5 6.62 3.32 12.97
N TYR A 6 6.66 4.18 11.96
CA TYR A 6 7.06 5.57 12.12
C TYR A 6 6.21 6.29 13.17
N LEU A 7 4.88 6.20 13.05
CA LEU A 7 3.96 6.86 13.99
C LEU A 7 3.99 6.28 15.40
N GLU A 8 4.25 4.98 15.54
CA GLU A 8 4.47 4.34 16.85
C GLU A 8 5.72 4.91 17.55
N VAL A 9 6.82 5.00 16.83
CA VAL A 9 8.08 5.58 17.37
C VAL A 9 7.90 7.03 17.75
N GLN A 10 7.14 7.80 16.97
CA GLN A 10 6.82 9.20 17.28
C GLN A 10 5.74 9.36 18.34
N LYS A 11 5.19 8.26 18.90
CA LYS A 11 4.05 8.26 19.84
C LYS A 11 2.82 9.01 19.31
N ALA A 12 2.65 9.00 17.99
CA ALA A 12 1.62 9.74 17.25
C ALA A 12 0.66 8.84 16.46
N LEU A 13 0.67 7.51 16.71
CA LEU A 13 -0.20 6.58 16.01
C LEU A 13 -1.67 6.81 16.41
N PRO A 14 -2.55 7.20 15.47
CA PRO A 14 -3.95 7.42 15.78
C PRO A 14 -4.72 6.09 15.96
N ARG A 15 -5.81 6.12 16.72
CA ARG A 15 -6.72 4.96 16.87
C ARG A 15 -7.41 4.61 15.55
N LYS A 16 -7.73 5.61 14.73
CA LYS A 16 -8.32 5.43 13.39
C LYS A 16 -7.22 5.15 12.37
N PRO A 17 -7.49 4.33 11.34
CA PRO A 17 -6.53 4.09 10.28
C PRO A 17 -6.25 5.37 9.47
N LEU A 18 -5.04 5.51 8.97
CA LEU A 18 -4.76 6.53 7.98
C LEU A 18 -5.45 6.20 6.65
N ILE A 19 -5.86 7.24 5.96
CA ILE A 19 -6.42 7.17 4.60
C ILE A 19 -5.39 7.74 3.63
N ALA A 20 -5.07 6.99 2.59
CA ALA A 20 -4.26 7.45 1.49
C ALA A 20 -5.15 7.93 0.33
N MET A 21 -4.75 9.02 -0.29
CA MET A 21 -5.20 9.38 -1.63
C MET A 21 -4.26 8.73 -2.63
N VAL A 22 -4.83 7.94 -3.55
CA VAL A 22 -4.08 7.21 -4.58
C VAL A 22 -4.56 7.69 -5.95
N PRO A 23 -3.73 8.43 -6.70
CA PRO A 23 -4.02 8.75 -8.08
C PRO A 23 -4.06 7.49 -8.93
N VAL A 24 -5.03 7.37 -9.82
CA VAL A 24 -5.15 6.26 -10.77
C VAL A 24 -5.40 6.79 -12.17
N SER A 25 -4.70 6.25 -13.16
CA SER A 25 -4.95 6.57 -14.55
C SER A 25 -6.26 5.93 -15.01
N LEU A 26 -7.05 6.69 -15.77
CA LEU A 26 -8.25 6.21 -16.47
C LEU A 26 -7.95 5.80 -17.93
N HIS A 27 -6.66 5.78 -18.32
CA HIS A 27 -6.26 5.35 -19.66
C HIS A 27 -6.63 3.87 -19.89
N GLY A 28 -7.26 3.60 -21.01
CA GLY A 28 -7.65 2.25 -21.43
C GLY A 28 -9.04 2.16 -22.07
N GLU A 29 -9.88 3.21 -21.97
CA GLU A 29 -11.26 3.17 -22.53
C GLU A 29 -11.49 4.11 -23.72
N THR A 30 -10.58 5.00 -24.06
CA THR A 30 -10.69 5.86 -25.26
C THR A 30 -9.33 6.44 -25.66
N ASP A 31 -9.04 6.52 -26.98
CA ASP A 31 -7.90 7.20 -27.62
C ASP A 31 -7.94 8.76 -27.51
N ALA A 32 -8.71 9.31 -26.62
CA ALA A 32 -8.73 10.76 -26.37
C ALA A 32 -7.45 11.15 -25.63
N GLY A 33 -6.54 11.81 -26.32
CA GLY A 33 -5.30 12.33 -25.76
C GLY A 33 -5.54 13.22 -24.53
N GLY A 34 -4.62 13.16 -23.58
CA GLY A 34 -4.66 13.93 -22.35
C GLY A 34 -4.47 13.07 -21.11
N ASN A 35 -3.98 13.67 -20.04
CA ASN A 35 -3.74 13.00 -18.78
C ASN A 35 -5.05 12.89 -17.97
N GLN A 36 -5.74 11.76 -18.10
CA GLN A 36 -6.98 11.48 -17.36
C GLN A 36 -6.63 10.73 -16.06
N VAL A 37 -6.65 11.46 -14.95
CA VAL A 37 -6.36 10.92 -13.62
C VAL A 37 -7.62 11.02 -12.76
N SER A 38 -7.95 9.94 -12.08
CA SER A 38 -8.93 9.93 -11.00
C SER A 38 -8.25 9.64 -9.66
N LEU A 39 -9.01 9.75 -8.58
CA LEU A 39 -8.51 9.62 -7.23
C LEU A 39 -9.25 8.50 -6.49
N LEU A 40 -8.50 7.63 -5.82
CA LEU A 40 -9.04 6.65 -4.90
C LEU A 40 -8.67 7.01 -3.47
N LEU A 41 -9.58 6.74 -2.54
CA LEU A 41 -9.29 6.77 -1.12
C LEU A 41 -9.09 5.34 -0.61
N ALA A 42 -7.89 5.05 -0.12
CA ALA A 42 -7.50 3.74 0.38
C ALA A 42 -7.29 3.76 1.90
N ASN A 43 -7.94 2.85 2.60
CA ASN A 43 -7.71 2.64 4.01
C ASN A 43 -6.41 1.85 4.21
N LEU A 44 -5.40 2.45 4.86
CA LEU A 44 -4.08 1.85 5.07
C LEU A 44 -4.02 0.89 6.26
N ALA A 45 -5.12 0.73 7.00
CA ALA A 45 -5.23 -0.17 8.15
C ALA A 45 -4.07 -0.02 9.17
N THR A 46 -3.54 1.20 9.33
CA THR A 46 -2.41 1.48 10.22
C THR A 46 -2.69 1.19 11.70
N ASN A 47 -3.96 1.07 12.08
CA ASN A 47 -4.40 0.64 13.41
C ASN A 47 -4.23 -0.86 13.66
N LEU A 48 -4.07 -1.69 12.61
CA LEU A 48 -3.89 -3.13 12.74
C LEU A 48 -2.40 -3.49 12.90
N ARG A 49 -2.08 -4.30 13.91
CA ARG A 49 -0.71 -4.78 14.17
C ARG A 49 -0.29 -5.89 13.21
N ASP A 50 -1.19 -6.84 12.98
CA ASP A 50 -0.97 -8.01 12.14
C ASP A 50 -0.73 -7.58 10.67
N PRO A 51 0.43 -7.90 10.05
CA PRO A 51 0.77 -7.47 8.70
C PRO A 51 -0.14 -8.07 7.63
N LEU A 52 -0.60 -9.30 7.81
CA LEU A 52 -1.48 -9.97 6.84
C LEU A 52 -2.90 -9.42 6.89
N LYS A 53 -3.45 -9.20 8.08
CA LYS A 53 -4.76 -8.54 8.22
C LYS A 53 -4.72 -7.12 7.69
N ARG A 54 -3.61 -6.42 7.90
CA ARG A 54 -3.38 -5.08 7.35
C ARG A 54 -3.39 -5.11 5.82
N LEU A 55 -2.62 -6.03 5.21
CA LEU A 55 -2.60 -6.20 3.76
C LEU A 55 -3.98 -6.54 3.20
N GLN A 56 -4.68 -7.52 3.78
CA GLN A 56 -6.03 -7.91 3.36
C GLN A 56 -7.00 -6.73 3.39
N ARG A 57 -6.94 -5.91 4.45
CA ARG A 57 -7.79 -4.73 4.57
C ARG A 57 -7.48 -3.66 3.54
N ILE A 58 -6.20 -3.45 3.22
CA ILE A 58 -5.77 -2.52 2.16
C ILE A 58 -6.27 -3.01 0.80
N VAL A 59 -6.06 -4.29 0.47
CA VAL A 59 -6.54 -4.90 -0.78
C VAL A 59 -8.05 -4.76 -0.90
N GLN A 60 -8.81 -5.12 0.13
CA GLN A 60 -10.26 -4.96 0.13
C GLN A 60 -10.69 -3.51 -0.12
N SER A 61 -10.06 -2.56 0.58
CA SER A 61 -10.39 -1.13 0.44
C SER A 61 -10.09 -0.62 -0.98
N THR A 62 -8.95 -0.96 -1.54
CA THR A 62 -8.54 -0.52 -2.87
C THR A 62 -9.37 -1.17 -3.98
N THR A 63 -9.70 -2.45 -3.85
CA THR A 63 -10.58 -3.16 -4.80
C THR A 63 -11.97 -2.55 -4.82
N GLN A 64 -12.60 -2.37 -3.66
CA GLN A 64 -13.91 -1.73 -3.57
C GLN A 64 -13.92 -0.30 -4.13
N ALA A 65 -12.86 0.48 -3.88
CA ALA A 65 -12.75 1.83 -4.42
C ALA A 65 -12.60 1.82 -5.95
N LYS A 66 -11.81 0.89 -6.51
CA LYS A 66 -11.66 0.71 -7.96
C LYS A 66 -12.98 0.28 -8.62
N GLU A 67 -13.71 -0.67 -8.02
CA GLU A 67 -15.00 -1.14 -8.53
C GLU A 67 -16.04 -0.01 -8.56
N ARG A 68 -16.13 0.77 -7.49
CA ARG A 68 -17.00 1.96 -7.45
C ARG A 68 -16.64 2.94 -8.55
N LEU A 69 -15.34 3.23 -8.73
CA LEU A 69 -14.89 4.14 -9.77
C LEU A 69 -15.21 3.61 -11.17
N LYS A 70 -15.03 2.30 -11.43
CA LYS A 70 -15.39 1.66 -12.71
C LYS A 70 -16.88 1.75 -13.00
N ALA A 71 -17.74 1.58 -11.99
CA ALA A 71 -19.19 1.65 -12.12
C ALA A 71 -19.73 3.05 -12.38
N MET A 72 -18.95 4.12 -12.16
CA MET A 72 -19.37 5.50 -12.39
C MET A 72 -19.36 5.83 -13.90
N PRO A 73 -20.38 6.55 -14.42
CA PRO A 73 -20.34 7.14 -15.77
C PRO A 73 -19.16 8.08 -15.94
N ARG A 74 -18.66 8.25 -17.18
CA ARG A 74 -17.47 9.06 -17.49
C ARG A 74 -17.53 10.47 -16.91
N LEU A 75 -18.67 11.16 -17.05
CA LEU A 75 -18.86 12.51 -16.52
C LEU A 75 -18.75 12.54 -14.98
N GLN A 76 -19.30 11.52 -14.31
CA GLN A 76 -19.19 11.40 -12.85
C GLN A 76 -17.76 11.08 -12.39
N LYS A 77 -16.98 10.29 -13.15
CA LYS A 77 -15.56 10.02 -12.87
C LYS A 77 -14.75 11.33 -12.89
N MET A 78 -14.99 12.19 -13.88
CA MET A 78 -14.32 13.51 -13.96
C MET A 78 -14.77 14.44 -12.82
N ALA A 79 -16.08 14.52 -12.55
CA ALA A 79 -16.62 15.30 -11.46
C ALA A 79 -16.11 14.81 -10.11
N HIS A 80 -16.00 13.49 -9.90
CA HIS A 80 -15.46 12.90 -8.66
C HIS A 80 -14.01 13.31 -8.42
N GLY A 81 -13.16 13.33 -9.44
CA GLY A 81 -11.78 13.82 -9.33
C GLY A 81 -11.75 15.30 -8.89
N ILE A 82 -12.55 16.15 -9.52
CA ILE A 82 -12.64 17.59 -9.20
C ILE A 82 -13.23 17.80 -7.81
N THR A 83 -14.34 17.16 -7.46
CA THR A 83 -15.02 17.34 -6.17
C THR A 83 -14.22 16.81 -4.99
N SER A 84 -13.41 15.77 -5.20
CA SER A 84 -12.53 15.21 -4.14
C SER A 84 -11.42 16.18 -3.72
N VAL A 85 -10.97 17.08 -4.62
CA VAL A 85 -9.92 18.08 -4.36
C VAL A 85 -10.45 19.50 -4.27
N SER A 86 -11.65 19.80 -4.76
CA SER A 86 -12.19 21.16 -4.80
C SER A 86 -12.41 21.79 -3.43
N PRO A 87 -12.86 21.08 -2.36
CA PRO A 87 -12.95 21.67 -1.03
C PRO A 87 -11.56 22.09 -0.50
N MET A 88 -10.51 21.35 -0.86
CA MET A 88 -9.13 21.67 -0.53
C MET A 88 -8.64 22.87 -1.35
N GLY A 89 -8.91 22.89 -2.65
CA GLY A 89 -8.57 23.99 -3.54
C GLY A 89 -9.30 25.29 -3.19
N ALA A 90 -10.61 25.22 -2.94
CA ALA A 90 -11.40 26.38 -2.53
C ALA A 90 -10.95 26.93 -1.18
N GLY A 91 -10.65 26.06 -0.19
CA GLY A 91 -10.10 26.48 1.10
C GLY A 91 -8.73 27.12 0.98
N MET A 92 -7.91 26.69 0.02
CA MET A 92 -6.60 27.25 -0.28
C MET A 92 -6.71 28.65 -0.90
N VAL A 93 -7.65 28.85 -1.85
CA VAL A 93 -7.89 30.13 -2.51
C VAL A 93 -8.58 31.13 -1.57
N MET A 94 -9.52 30.68 -0.74
CA MET A 94 -10.28 31.54 0.17
C MET A 94 -9.58 31.79 1.51
N GLY A 95 -8.40 31.22 1.76
CA GLY A 95 -7.68 31.37 3.04
C GLY A 95 -8.42 30.74 4.25
N THR A 96 -9.51 30.01 4.02
CA THR A 96 -10.30 29.37 5.06
C THR A 96 -9.73 28.01 5.42
N SER A 97 -8.63 27.99 6.15
CA SER A 97 -7.83 26.81 6.49
C SER A 97 -8.45 25.82 7.47
N LYS A 98 -9.77 25.83 7.67
CA LYS A 98 -10.44 24.95 8.63
C LYS A 98 -10.83 23.56 8.09
N GLN A 99 -10.83 23.37 6.77
CA GLN A 99 -11.21 22.08 6.17
C GLN A 99 -9.98 21.20 5.95
N ARG A 100 -9.88 20.15 6.76
CA ARG A 100 -8.86 19.11 6.59
C ARG A 100 -9.24 18.20 5.42
N PRO A 101 -8.29 17.79 4.57
CA PRO A 101 -8.57 16.83 3.51
C PRO A 101 -9.09 15.50 4.09
N PRO A 102 -9.94 14.75 3.35
CA PRO A 102 -10.48 13.46 3.80
C PRO A 102 -9.43 12.34 3.82
N PHE A 103 -8.16 12.66 3.56
CA PHE A 103 -7.02 11.75 3.55
C PHE A 103 -5.81 12.37 4.26
N ASN A 104 -4.85 11.53 4.63
CA ASN A 104 -3.71 11.90 5.46
C ASN A 104 -2.39 11.93 4.69
N VAL A 105 -2.31 11.20 3.59
CA VAL A 105 -1.08 10.99 2.79
C VAL A 105 -1.44 10.77 1.35
N VAL A 106 -0.56 11.18 0.44
CA VAL A 106 -0.63 10.80 -0.97
C VAL A 106 0.31 9.64 -1.21
N ILE A 107 -0.19 8.60 -1.88
CA ILE A 107 0.62 7.46 -2.33
C ILE A 107 0.36 7.28 -3.82
N SER A 108 1.36 7.58 -4.64
CA SER A 108 1.30 7.44 -6.09
C SER A 108 2.15 6.27 -6.55
N ASN A 109 1.65 5.53 -7.54
CA ASN A 109 2.44 4.52 -8.24
C ASN A 109 2.48 4.87 -9.72
N VAL A 110 3.68 5.09 -10.24
CA VAL A 110 3.93 5.42 -11.64
C VAL A 110 4.61 4.22 -12.28
N PRO A 111 3.90 3.44 -13.12
CA PRO A 111 4.53 2.35 -13.85
C PRO A 111 5.67 2.90 -14.74
N GLY A 112 6.81 2.27 -14.67
CA GLY A 112 7.95 2.60 -15.53
C GLY A 112 8.23 1.50 -16.56
N PRO A 113 9.22 1.72 -17.43
CA PRO A 113 9.59 0.77 -18.46
C PRO A 113 10.21 -0.50 -17.87
N ARG A 114 9.85 -1.65 -18.46
CA ARG A 114 10.39 -2.95 -18.04
C ARG A 114 11.69 -3.34 -18.76
N HIS A 115 12.11 -2.56 -19.74
CA HIS A 115 13.35 -2.77 -20.49
C HIS A 115 14.36 -1.69 -20.14
N THR A 116 15.63 -2.02 -20.28
CA THR A 116 16.73 -1.09 -20.04
C THR A 116 16.68 0.07 -21.04
N LEU A 117 16.77 1.29 -20.51
CA LEU A 117 16.85 2.52 -21.31
C LEU A 117 18.29 3.02 -21.39
N TYR A 118 18.58 3.75 -22.46
CA TYR A 118 19.86 4.40 -22.69
C TYR A 118 19.66 5.86 -23.09
N LEU A 119 20.53 6.72 -22.60
CA LEU A 119 20.60 8.13 -23.01
C LEU A 119 22.01 8.41 -23.53
N ASN A 120 22.15 8.74 -24.81
CA ASN A 120 23.42 8.97 -25.45
C ASN A 120 24.48 7.86 -25.20
N GLY A 121 24.07 6.60 -25.23
CA GLY A 121 24.91 5.45 -24.95
C GLY A 121 25.14 5.11 -23.47
N ALA A 122 24.79 5.99 -22.56
CA ALA A 122 24.82 5.72 -21.11
C ALA A 122 23.59 4.93 -20.70
N ARG A 123 23.79 3.83 -19.98
CA ARG A 123 22.70 3.02 -19.44
C ARG A 123 22.03 3.73 -18.27
N LEU A 124 20.71 3.73 -18.25
CA LEU A 124 19.94 4.13 -17.09
C LEU A 124 19.91 2.97 -16.10
N ASP A 125 20.50 3.14 -14.93
CA ASP A 125 20.57 2.08 -13.91
C ASP A 125 19.38 2.12 -12.94
N GLU A 126 18.97 3.31 -12.47
CA GLU A 126 17.93 3.46 -11.48
C GLU A 126 17.08 4.72 -11.73
N VAL A 127 15.83 4.70 -11.24
CA VAL A 127 14.90 5.83 -11.30
C VAL A 127 14.36 6.12 -9.91
N TYR A 128 14.58 7.34 -9.43
CA TYR A 128 14.06 7.80 -8.16
C TYR A 128 12.96 8.83 -8.38
N PRO A 129 11.70 8.52 -8.05
CA PRO A 129 10.62 9.46 -8.25
C PRO A 129 10.67 10.58 -7.21
N VAL A 130 10.48 11.82 -7.68
CA VAL A 130 10.39 13.01 -6.83
C VAL A 130 9.00 13.63 -7.02
N SER A 131 8.35 13.99 -5.92
CA SER A 131 7.06 14.66 -5.90
C SER A 131 7.12 15.92 -5.03
N ILE A 132 5.99 16.44 -4.60
CA ILE A 132 5.90 17.63 -3.76
C ILE A 132 5.07 17.36 -2.51
N ALA A 133 5.45 17.98 -1.40
CA ALA A 133 4.58 18.16 -0.25
C ALA A 133 3.73 19.42 -0.47
N THR A 134 2.43 19.32 -0.23
CA THR A 134 1.49 20.44 -0.41
C THR A 134 0.90 20.87 0.93
N HIS A 135 0.21 22.00 0.95
CA HIS A 135 -0.50 22.45 2.15
C HIS A 135 -1.46 21.36 2.63
N TYR A 136 -1.51 21.14 3.93
CA TYR A 136 -2.30 20.09 4.63
C TYR A 136 -1.85 18.64 4.39
N LEU A 137 -0.86 18.39 3.51
CA LEU A 137 -0.32 17.07 3.21
C LEU A 137 1.18 17.05 3.50
N ALA A 138 1.50 16.64 4.70
CA ALA A 138 2.87 16.67 5.19
C ALA A 138 3.79 15.63 4.55
N LEU A 139 3.24 14.58 3.94
CA LEU A 139 3.98 13.47 3.35
C LEU A 139 3.36 13.05 2.01
N ASN A 140 4.23 12.89 1.02
CA ASN A 140 3.94 12.30 -0.27
C ASN A 140 4.89 11.12 -0.49
N ILE A 141 4.35 9.98 -0.91
CA ILE A 141 5.11 8.77 -1.24
C ILE A 141 4.84 8.47 -2.70
N THR A 142 5.88 8.42 -3.51
CA THR A 142 5.78 8.02 -4.92
C THR A 142 6.61 6.77 -5.14
N ILE A 143 6.03 5.82 -5.86
CA ILE A 143 6.68 4.57 -6.23
C ILE A 143 6.81 4.57 -7.75
N SER A 144 7.98 4.19 -8.27
CA SER A 144 8.21 4.03 -9.70
C SER A 144 8.89 2.70 -9.97
N GLY A 145 8.37 1.96 -10.97
CA GLY A 145 9.01 0.73 -11.45
C GLY A 145 10.08 1.04 -12.50
N TYR A 146 11.21 0.32 -12.48
CA TYR A 146 12.17 0.30 -13.57
C TYR A 146 12.82 -1.08 -13.65
N GLY A 147 12.64 -1.79 -14.78
CA GLY A 147 13.00 -3.20 -14.87
C GLY A 147 12.28 -4.01 -13.80
N ASP A 148 13.03 -4.72 -12.98
CA ASP A 148 12.53 -5.52 -11.85
C ASP A 148 12.61 -4.78 -10.50
N ASN A 149 13.02 -3.51 -10.51
CA ASN A 149 13.20 -2.71 -9.31
C ASN A 149 12.01 -1.77 -9.07
N LEU A 150 11.78 -1.44 -7.79
CA LEU A 150 10.83 -0.41 -7.36
C LEU A 150 11.60 0.70 -6.64
N GLY A 151 11.59 1.89 -7.23
CA GLY A 151 12.12 3.09 -6.61
C GLY A 151 11.07 3.77 -5.72
N PHE A 152 11.42 4.08 -4.47
CA PHE A 152 10.56 4.79 -3.53
C PHE A 152 11.05 6.21 -3.30
N GLY A 153 10.19 7.19 -3.54
CA GLY A 153 10.43 8.60 -3.23
C GLY A 153 9.56 9.06 -2.06
N TYR A 154 10.20 9.54 -1.00
CA TYR A 154 9.54 10.13 0.17
C TYR A 154 9.82 11.62 0.24
N ILE A 155 8.80 12.43 0.06
CA ILE A 155 8.88 13.88 0.17
C ILE A 155 8.00 14.34 1.32
N ALA A 156 8.58 15.08 2.26
CA ALA A 156 7.83 15.50 3.44
C ALA A 156 8.20 16.89 3.94
N CYS A 157 7.24 17.49 4.66
CA CYS A 157 7.49 18.69 5.44
C CYS A 157 8.36 18.34 6.68
N ARG A 158 9.56 18.87 6.75
CA ARG A 158 10.53 18.60 7.84
C ARG A 158 9.96 18.87 9.24
N ARG A 159 9.09 19.87 9.37
CA ARG A 159 8.45 20.20 10.66
C ARG A 159 7.44 19.15 11.10
N SER A 160 6.67 18.60 10.15
CA SER A 160 5.56 17.70 10.44
C SER A 160 5.98 16.23 10.42
N VAL A 161 7.03 15.90 9.69
CA VAL A 161 7.57 14.54 9.55
C VAL A 161 9.09 14.59 9.83
N PRO A 162 9.49 14.70 11.09
CA PRO A 162 10.90 14.70 11.45
C PRO A 162 11.52 13.32 11.21
N ALA A 163 12.83 13.28 10.97
CA ALA A 163 13.59 12.05 10.75
C ALA A 163 13.02 11.17 9.61
N LEU A 164 12.61 11.80 8.49
CA LEU A 164 12.04 11.14 7.31
C LEU A 164 12.91 9.97 6.81
N GLN A 165 14.24 10.09 6.94
CA GLN A 165 15.18 9.05 6.52
C GLN A 165 14.87 7.67 7.11
N ARG A 166 14.36 7.61 8.35
CA ARG A 166 13.95 6.35 8.98
C ARG A 166 12.77 5.63 8.30
N MET A 167 12.04 6.34 7.44
CA MET A 167 10.97 5.69 6.66
C MET A 167 11.50 4.65 5.69
N LEU A 168 12.74 4.79 5.21
CA LEU A 168 13.40 3.81 4.34
C LEU A 168 13.61 2.51 5.12
N ASP A 169 14.26 2.60 6.30
CA ASP A 169 14.51 1.44 7.17
C ASP A 169 13.20 0.74 7.54
N TYR A 170 12.17 1.51 7.91
CA TYR A 170 10.85 0.95 8.26
C TYR A 170 10.13 0.34 7.06
N THR A 171 10.44 0.77 5.85
CA THR A 171 9.87 0.16 4.63
C THR A 171 10.47 -1.22 4.42
N ASP A 172 11.79 -1.33 4.50
CA ASP A 172 12.51 -2.61 4.39
C ASP A 172 12.07 -3.58 5.50
N GLU A 173 12.05 -3.12 6.75
CA GLU A 173 11.56 -3.92 7.89
C GLU A 173 10.14 -4.44 7.65
N SER A 174 9.26 -3.59 7.10
CA SER A 174 7.86 -3.94 6.87
C SER A 174 7.66 -4.91 5.71
N ILE A 175 8.50 -4.86 4.70
CA ILE A 175 8.51 -5.82 3.58
C ILE A 175 8.95 -7.19 4.13
N LEU A 176 10.06 -7.24 4.85
CA LEU A 176 10.57 -8.47 5.49
C LEU A 176 9.57 -9.06 6.50
N GLU A 177 8.88 -8.23 7.29
CA GLU A 177 7.81 -8.67 8.20
C GLU A 177 6.68 -9.36 7.42
N LEU A 178 6.27 -8.78 6.30
CA LEU A 178 5.20 -9.32 5.47
C LEU A 178 5.62 -10.62 4.77
N GLU A 179 6.83 -10.69 4.24
CA GLU A 179 7.39 -11.90 3.62
C GLU A 179 7.44 -13.07 4.60
N ARG A 180 7.94 -12.85 5.82
CA ARG A 180 7.96 -13.88 6.89
C ARG A 180 6.56 -14.35 7.23
N ALA A 181 5.63 -13.42 7.42
CA ALA A 181 4.24 -13.74 7.75
C ALA A 181 3.52 -14.51 6.62
N LEU A 182 3.91 -14.32 5.37
CA LEU A 182 3.41 -15.08 4.23
C LEU A 182 4.06 -16.47 4.17
N ALA A 183 5.37 -16.57 4.38
CA ALA A 183 6.09 -17.85 4.40
C ALA A 183 5.54 -18.79 5.46
N ASP A 184 5.26 -18.29 6.67
CA ASP A 184 4.67 -19.07 7.77
C ASP A 184 3.29 -19.64 7.41
N LYS A 185 2.52 -18.95 6.55
CA LYS A 185 1.22 -19.44 6.07
C LYS A 185 1.32 -20.46 4.93
N LEU A 186 2.37 -20.36 4.13
CA LEU A 186 2.61 -21.23 2.97
C LEU A 186 3.32 -22.52 3.35
N THR A 187 3.99 -22.56 4.52
CA THR A 187 4.58 -23.79 5.05
C THR A 187 3.44 -24.69 5.58
N PRO A 188 3.15 -25.85 4.96
CA PRO A 188 2.11 -26.73 5.46
C PRO A 188 2.48 -27.15 6.89
N ALA A 189 1.50 -27.08 7.81
CA ALA A 189 1.68 -27.55 9.17
C ALA A 189 2.23 -28.97 9.10
N THR A 190 3.40 -29.21 9.69
CA THR A 190 3.99 -30.54 9.80
C THR A 190 2.91 -31.48 10.33
N PRO A 191 2.55 -32.56 9.63
CA PRO A 191 1.50 -33.46 10.09
C PRO A 191 1.84 -33.96 11.49
N ALA A 192 0.90 -33.80 12.42
CA ALA A 192 1.07 -34.28 13.79
C ALA A 192 1.50 -35.74 13.77
N PRO A 193 2.44 -36.17 14.63
CA PRO A 193 2.94 -37.53 14.64
C PRO A 193 1.76 -38.49 14.83
N VAL A 194 1.54 -39.34 13.84
CA VAL A 194 0.53 -40.38 13.86
C VAL A 194 0.85 -41.30 15.08
N LYS A 195 0.00 -41.24 16.10
CA LYS A 195 0.09 -42.16 17.24
C LYS A 195 0.00 -43.59 16.69
N ARG A 196 1.13 -44.28 16.68
CA ARG A 196 1.22 -45.67 16.29
C ARG A 196 0.28 -46.46 17.17
N ALA A 197 -0.81 -46.99 16.59
CA ALA A 197 -1.72 -47.89 17.31
C ALA A 197 -0.95 -49.09 17.80
N THR A 198 -0.89 -49.31 19.12
CA THR A 198 -0.31 -50.46 19.75
C THR A 198 -1.13 -51.69 19.34
N ARG A 199 -0.53 -52.52 18.51
CA ARG A 199 -1.08 -53.80 18.05
C ARG A 199 -1.22 -54.74 19.26
N LYS A 200 -2.46 -54.93 19.76
CA LYS A 200 -2.76 -55.92 20.78
C LYS A 200 -2.34 -57.30 20.26
N ARG A 201 -1.39 -57.93 20.98
CA ARG A 201 -0.92 -59.30 20.76
C ARG A 201 -2.06 -60.24 21.13
N VAL A 202 -2.66 -60.89 20.15
CA VAL A 202 -3.62 -61.96 20.37
C VAL A 202 -2.81 -63.21 20.81
N THR A 203 -2.93 -63.59 22.06
CA THR A 203 -2.42 -64.83 22.57
C THR A 203 -3.31 -65.98 22.13
N ALA A 204 -2.80 -66.86 21.24
CA ALA A 204 -3.46 -68.09 20.85
C ALA A 204 -3.45 -69.07 22.03
N SER A 205 -4.65 -69.38 22.51
CA SER A 205 -4.84 -70.52 23.47
C SER A 205 -4.69 -71.82 22.70
N ARG A 206 -3.68 -72.56 23.08
CA ARG A 206 -3.49 -73.99 22.66
C ARG A 206 -4.45 -74.86 23.46
N ALA A 207 -5.45 -75.42 22.83
CA ALA A 207 -6.15 -76.59 23.33
C ALA A 207 -5.31 -77.88 23.06
N ARG A 208 -5.13 -78.73 24.03
CA ARG A 208 -4.61 -80.08 23.91
C ARG A 208 -5.72 -81.12 24.26
N PRO A 209 -5.51 -82.33 23.83
CA PRO A 209 -6.53 -83.28 23.45
C PRO A 209 -7.28 -83.88 24.60
#